data_4200b68b6a69388aed14e5e994c06329
#
_entry.id   4200b68b6a69388aed14e5e994c06329
#
_cell.length_a   1.000
_cell.length_b   1.000
_cell.length_c   1.000
_cell.angle_alpha   90.00
_cell.angle_beta   90.00
_cell.angle_gamma   90.00
#
_symmetry.space_group_name_H-M   'P 1'
#
loop_
_entity.id
_entity.type
_entity.pdbx_description
1 polymer ?
#
loop_
_entity_poly.entity_id
_entity_poly.type
_entity_poly.pdbx_seq_one_letter_code
_entity_poly.pdbx_strand_id
1 'polypeptide(L)'
;MPRFLDLFAGAGGLSEGFLRAGYEAVGHVEMDVAACYTLKTRMAYHWLREHDQLDIYNQYLNREISRNQFYDHIPQGVLDSVLNYEISTETLPAIFEEVDALVGEEPLDLIIGGPPCQAYSLAGLSLI
;
A
#
# COMPACT_ATOMS: atom_id res chain seq x y z
N MET A 1 0.26 -9.41 -16.65
CA MET A 1 0.62 -8.24 -15.83
C MET A 1 1.26 -8.73 -14.54
N PRO A 2 2.55 -8.40 -14.29
CA PRO A 2 3.21 -8.85 -13.08
C PRO A 2 2.57 -8.26 -11.82
N ARG A 3 2.52 -9.05 -10.77
CA ARG A 3 1.89 -8.69 -9.50
C ARG A 3 2.95 -8.58 -8.42
N PHE A 4 2.88 -7.54 -7.59
CA PHE A 4 3.87 -7.31 -6.54
C PHE A 4 3.24 -7.01 -5.19
N LEU A 5 4.01 -7.31 -4.15
CA LEU A 5 3.73 -6.95 -2.76
C LEU A 5 4.82 -5.98 -2.30
N ASP A 6 4.42 -4.88 -1.68
CA ASP A 6 5.35 -3.88 -1.15
C ASP A 6 5.43 -3.99 0.37
N LEU A 7 6.59 -4.38 0.87
CA LEU A 7 6.90 -4.41 2.31
C LEU A 7 7.65 -3.13 2.66
N PHE A 8 7.41 -2.58 3.86
CA PHE A 8 7.98 -1.29 4.28
C PHE A 8 7.61 -0.18 3.29
N ALA A 9 6.33 -0.08 2.95
CA ALA A 9 5.88 0.69 1.79
C ALA A 9 6.04 2.21 1.93
N GLY A 10 6.10 2.74 3.15
CA GLY A 10 6.13 4.19 3.38
C GLY A 10 4.92 4.86 2.75
N ALA A 11 5.12 6.00 2.12
CA ALA A 11 4.06 6.72 1.41
C ALA A 11 3.83 6.21 -0.02
N GLY A 12 4.51 5.13 -0.43
CA GLY A 12 4.29 4.47 -1.71
C GLY A 12 5.16 4.96 -2.87
N GLY A 13 6.28 5.62 -2.60
CA GLY A 13 7.17 6.12 -3.67
C GLY A 13 7.71 5.02 -4.56
N LEU A 14 8.23 3.94 -3.98
CA LEU A 14 8.76 2.80 -4.73
C LEU A 14 7.64 2.10 -5.50
N SER A 15 6.52 1.82 -4.84
CA SER A 15 5.34 1.21 -5.45
C SER A 15 4.84 2.00 -6.65
N GLU A 16 4.82 3.33 -6.57
CA GLU A 16 4.35 4.19 -7.66
C GLU A 16 5.15 3.98 -8.94
N GLY A 17 6.47 3.77 -8.83
CA GLY A 17 7.32 3.45 -9.97
C GLY A 17 6.90 2.15 -10.66
N PHE A 18 6.60 1.12 -9.88
CA PHE A 18 6.14 -0.16 -10.42
C PHE A 18 4.76 -0.05 -11.04
N LEU A 19 3.84 0.69 -10.42
CA LEU A 19 2.51 0.93 -10.96
C LEU A 19 2.59 1.64 -12.33
N ARG A 20 3.45 2.65 -12.44
CA ARG A 20 3.66 3.37 -13.71
C ARG A 20 4.28 2.49 -14.78
N ALA A 21 5.04 1.49 -14.38
CA ALA A 21 5.63 0.51 -15.31
C ALA A 21 4.65 -0.59 -15.73
N GLY A 22 3.41 -0.55 -15.26
CA GLY A 22 2.37 -1.51 -15.63
C GLY A 22 2.25 -2.71 -14.71
N TYR A 23 2.91 -2.69 -13.55
CA TYR A 23 2.78 -3.75 -12.55
C TYR A 23 1.50 -3.54 -11.73
N GLU A 24 0.94 -4.63 -11.21
CA GLU A 24 -0.24 -4.59 -10.36
C GLU A 24 0.16 -4.78 -8.90
N ALA A 25 -0.26 -3.86 -8.03
CA ALA A 25 -0.03 -3.97 -6.60
C ALA A 25 -1.06 -4.91 -5.96
N VAL A 26 -0.59 -5.96 -5.30
CA VAL A 26 -1.44 -6.86 -4.52
C VAL A 26 -1.71 -6.27 -3.13
N GLY A 27 -0.70 -5.71 -2.51
CA GLY A 27 -0.82 -5.12 -1.19
C GLY A 27 0.40 -4.31 -0.79
N HIS A 28 0.22 -3.57 0.28
CA HIS A 28 1.27 -2.73 0.88
C HIS A 28 1.26 -3.00 2.38
N VAL A 29 2.43 -3.24 2.97
CA VAL A 29 2.58 -3.39 4.42
C VAL A 29 3.37 -2.19 4.93
N GLU A 30 2.79 -1.45 5.88
CA GLU A 30 3.38 -0.26 6.46
C GLU A 30 2.94 -0.07 7.91
N MET A 31 3.85 0.29 8.79
CA MET A 31 3.54 0.45 10.21
C MET A 31 3.01 1.84 10.57
N ASP A 32 3.38 2.87 9.82
CA ASP A 32 2.94 4.23 10.11
C ASP A 32 1.51 4.47 9.62
N VAL A 33 0.62 4.84 10.54
CA VAL A 33 -0.80 5.08 10.26
C VAL A 33 -0.99 6.17 9.21
N ALA A 34 -0.25 7.28 9.33
CA ALA A 34 -0.35 8.39 8.37
C ALA A 34 0.08 7.96 6.97
N ALA A 35 1.16 7.18 6.87
CA ALA A 35 1.62 6.62 5.60
C ALA A 35 0.58 5.66 5.00
N CYS A 36 -0.10 4.87 5.83
CA CYS A 36 -1.18 3.99 5.38
C CYS A 36 -2.33 4.78 4.77
N TYR A 37 -2.71 5.92 5.35
CA TYR A 37 -3.73 6.78 4.72
C TYR A 37 -3.28 7.32 3.38
N THR A 38 -2.02 7.70 3.25
CA THR A 38 -1.44 8.14 1.97
C THR A 38 -1.50 7.01 0.93
N LEU A 39 -1.13 5.79 1.32
CA LEU A 39 -1.22 4.62 0.45
C LEU A 39 -2.64 4.33 0.00
N LYS A 40 -3.60 4.37 0.93
CA LYS A 40 -5.02 4.18 0.59
C LYS A 40 -5.50 5.22 -0.42
N THR A 41 -5.11 6.47 -0.24
CA THR A 41 -5.47 7.55 -1.15
C THR A 41 -4.83 7.35 -2.53
N ARG A 42 -3.57 6.88 -2.59
CA ARG A 42 -2.92 6.55 -3.86
C ARG A 42 -3.62 5.40 -4.59
N MET A 43 -3.97 4.34 -3.86
CA MET A 43 -4.70 3.21 -4.46
C MET A 43 -6.09 3.64 -4.93
N ALA A 44 -6.77 4.46 -4.15
CA ALA A 44 -8.06 5.04 -4.54
C ALA A 44 -7.94 5.88 -5.81
N TYR A 45 -6.91 6.70 -5.92
CA TYR A 45 -6.65 7.49 -7.12
C TYR A 45 -6.50 6.60 -8.36
N HIS A 46 -5.69 5.55 -8.28
CA HIS A 46 -5.49 4.64 -9.41
C HIS A 46 -6.78 3.93 -9.80
N TRP A 47 -7.56 3.50 -8.83
CA TRP A 47 -8.85 2.86 -9.09
C TRP A 47 -9.82 3.82 -9.78
N LEU A 48 -9.94 5.06 -9.28
CA LEU A 48 -10.82 6.08 -9.88
C LEU A 48 -10.39 6.43 -11.29
N ARG A 49 -9.09 6.53 -11.54
CA ARG A 49 -8.53 6.80 -12.86
C ARG A 49 -8.91 5.69 -13.85
N GLU A 50 -8.78 4.43 -13.44
CA GLU A 50 -9.12 3.28 -14.27
C GLU A 50 -10.63 3.19 -14.56
N HIS A 51 -11.47 3.77 -13.69
CA HIS A 51 -12.92 3.74 -13.81
C HIS A 51 -13.50 5.09 -14.28
N ASP A 52 -12.66 6.00 -14.73
CA ASP A 52 -13.07 7.29 -15.30
C ASP A 52 -13.85 8.17 -14.31
N GLN A 53 -13.45 8.14 -13.03
CA GLN A 53 -14.12 8.85 -11.94
C GLN A 53 -13.19 9.80 -11.17
N LEU A 54 -12.21 10.39 -11.85
CA LEU A 54 -11.26 11.31 -11.22
C LEU A 54 -11.90 12.58 -10.67
N ASP A 55 -13.11 12.92 -11.07
CA ASP A 55 -13.88 14.02 -10.49
C ASP A 55 -14.06 13.87 -8.98
N ILE A 56 -14.25 12.65 -8.49
CA ILE A 56 -14.36 12.34 -7.06
C ILE A 56 -13.04 12.67 -6.35
N TYR A 57 -11.92 12.30 -6.94
CA TYR A 57 -10.59 12.62 -6.41
C TYR A 57 -10.38 14.14 -6.32
N ASN A 58 -10.78 14.87 -7.36
CA ASN A 58 -10.70 16.33 -7.39
C ASN A 58 -11.57 17.00 -6.31
N GLN A 59 -12.76 16.46 -6.04
CA GLN A 59 -13.61 16.93 -4.96
C GLN A 59 -12.92 16.77 -3.60
N TYR A 60 -12.24 15.65 -3.39
CA TYR A 60 -11.47 15.42 -2.17
C TYR A 60 -10.29 16.41 -2.07
N LEU A 61 -9.53 16.62 -3.14
CA LEU A 61 -8.42 17.57 -3.15
C LEU A 61 -8.88 19.01 -2.87
N ASN A 62 -10.04 19.37 -3.38
CA ASN A 62 -10.63 20.70 -3.18
C ASN A 62 -11.37 20.84 -1.85
N ARG A 63 -11.31 19.82 -0.99
CA ARG A 63 -11.97 19.78 0.32
C ARG A 63 -13.50 19.93 0.24
N GLU A 64 -14.09 19.54 -0.86
CA GLU A 64 -15.55 19.50 -1.04
C GLU A 64 -16.16 18.31 -0.33
N ILE A 65 -15.39 17.23 -0.18
CA ILE A 65 -15.77 16.02 0.56
C ILE A 65 -14.68 15.65 1.57
N SER A 66 -15.06 15.00 2.65
CA SER A 66 -14.15 14.49 3.67
C SER A 66 -13.43 13.22 3.18
N ARG A 67 -12.38 12.80 3.92
CA ARG A 67 -11.70 11.54 3.62
C ARG A 67 -12.65 10.34 3.71
N ASN A 68 -13.52 10.31 4.72
CA ASN A 68 -14.49 9.22 4.85
C ASN A 68 -15.48 9.20 3.69
N GLN A 69 -15.98 10.36 3.28
CA GLN A 69 -16.85 10.46 2.10
C GLN A 69 -16.12 10.02 0.83
N PHE A 70 -14.86 10.41 0.67
CA PHE A 70 -14.02 9.97 -0.44
C PHE A 70 -13.87 8.45 -0.45
N TYR A 71 -13.56 7.85 0.68
CA TYR A 71 -13.37 6.39 0.78
C TYR A 71 -14.68 5.61 0.56
N ASP A 72 -15.84 6.22 0.82
CA ASP A 72 -17.13 5.58 0.55
C ASP A 72 -17.35 5.31 -0.96
N HIS A 73 -16.66 6.03 -1.83
CA HIS A 73 -16.71 5.81 -3.28
C HIS A 73 -15.77 4.70 -3.76
N ILE A 74 -14.93 4.17 -2.89
CA ILE A 74 -13.87 3.23 -3.25
C ILE A 74 -14.26 1.83 -2.77
N PRO A 75 -14.08 0.79 -3.61
CA PRO A 75 -14.31 -0.59 -3.15
C PRO A 75 -13.46 -0.90 -1.91
N GLN A 76 -14.07 -1.53 -0.93
CA GLN A 76 -13.40 -1.84 0.34
C GLN A 76 -12.13 -2.66 0.12
N GLY A 77 -12.13 -3.58 -0.84
CA GLY A 77 -10.96 -4.39 -1.16
C GLY A 77 -9.74 -3.59 -1.59
N VAL A 78 -9.96 -2.44 -2.24
CA VAL A 78 -8.87 -1.52 -2.62
C VAL A 78 -8.23 -0.93 -1.37
N LEU A 79 -9.05 -0.46 -0.44
CA LEU A 79 -8.58 0.11 0.83
C LEU A 79 -7.94 -0.95 1.73
N ASP A 80 -8.50 -2.15 1.76
CA ASP A 80 -8.03 -3.26 2.60
C ASP A 80 -6.70 -3.85 2.10
N SER A 81 -6.26 -3.52 0.90
CA SER A 81 -4.95 -3.92 0.40
C SER A 81 -3.79 -3.22 1.10
N VAL A 82 -4.08 -2.17 1.86
CA VAL A 82 -3.08 -1.48 2.69
C VAL A 82 -3.16 -2.06 4.10
N LEU A 83 -2.09 -2.77 4.50
CA LEU A 83 -2.01 -3.48 5.77
C LEU A 83 -1.16 -2.68 6.76
N ASN A 84 -1.79 -2.25 7.86
CA ASN A 84 -1.10 -1.47 8.88
C ASN A 84 -0.50 -2.41 9.92
N TYR A 85 0.75 -2.80 9.72
CA TYR A 85 1.52 -3.65 10.61
C TYR A 85 2.97 -3.20 10.70
N GLU A 86 3.55 -3.33 11.89
CA GLU A 86 4.99 -3.40 12.05
C GLU A 86 5.42 -4.83 11.74
N ILE A 87 6.41 -5.01 10.87
CA ILE A 87 6.89 -6.36 10.52
C ILE A 87 7.79 -6.88 11.65
N SER A 88 7.34 -7.94 12.31
CA SER A 88 8.03 -8.60 13.42
C SER A 88 7.67 -10.07 13.43
N THR A 89 8.38 -10.87 14.24
CA THR A 89 8.06 -12.29 14.39
C THR A 89 6.65 -12.50 14.94
N GLU A 90 6.16 -11.59 15.78
CA GLU A 90 4.82 -11.66 16.37
C GLU A 90 3.72 -11.36 15.35
N THR A 91 3.99 -10.46 14.38
CA THR A 91 2.99 -10.02 13.41
C THR A 91 3.01 -10.81 12.11
N LEU A 92 4.12 -11.50 11.80
CA LEU A 92 4.26 -12.24 10.53
C LEU A 92 3.12 -13.21 10.25
N PRO A 93 2.62 -14.01 11.22
CA PRO A 93 1.51 -14.93 10.94
C PRO A 93 0.25 -14.20 10.45
N ALA A 94 -0.10 -13.06 11.08
CA ALA A 94 -1.26 -12.28 10.69
C ALA A 94 -1.04 -11.63 9.31
N ILE A 95 0.17 -11.10 9.06
CA ILE A 95 0.52 -10.51 7.75
C ILE A 95 0.39 -11.56 6.66
N PHE A 96 0.94 -12.76 6.85
CA PHE A 96 0.88 -13.83 5.85
C PHE A 96 -0.55 -14.25 5.56
N GLU A 97 -1.40 -14.34 6.57
CA GLU A 97 -2.81 -14.68 6.39
C GLU A 97 -3.52 -13.65 5.52
N GLU A 98 -3.32 -12.34 5.80
CA GLU A 98 -3.94 -11.28 5.03
C GLU A 98 -3.36 -11.18 3.62
N VAL A 99 -2.04 -11.35 3.46
CA VAL A 99 -1.38 -11.37 2.15
C VAL A 99 -1.88 -12.52 1.30
N ASP A 100 -2.00 -13.72 1.88
CA ASP A 100 -2.51 -14.89 1.16
C ASP A 100 -3.92 -14.65 0.64
N ALA A 101 -4.76 -14.00 1.43
CA ALA A 101 -6.12 -13.64 1.01
C ALA A 101 -6.10 -12.64 -0.14
N LEU A 102 -5.18 -11.66 -0.12
CA LEU A 102 -5.03 -10.68 -1.20
C LEU A 102 -4.46 -11.29 -2.48
N VAL A 103 -3.48 -12.17 -2.34
CA VAL A 103 -2.84 -12.84 -3.48
C VAL A 103 -3.85 -13.73 -4.22
N GLY A 104 -4.66 -14.46 -3.47
CA GLY A 104 -5.63 -15.38 -4.04
C GLY A 104 -4.97 -16.54 -4.78
N GLU A 105 -5.55 -16.93 -5.91
CA GLU A 105 -5.08 -18.06 -6.70
C GLU A 105 -4.06 -17.68 -7.78
N GLU A 106 -3.95 -16.40 -8.11
CA GLU A 106 -3.00 -15.95 -9.12
C GLU A 106 -1.61 -15.75 -8.50
N PRO A 107 -0.52 -15.96 -9.27
CA PRO A 107 0.81 -15.87 -8.72
C PRO A 107 1.20 -14.45 -8.29
N LEU A 108 1.97 -14.37 -7.21
CA LEU A 108 2.70 -13.17 -6.81
C LEU A 108 4.08 -13.25 -7.46
N ASP A 109 4.42 -12.28 -8.31
CA ASP A 109 5.64 -12.35 -9.10
C ASP A 109 6.84 -11.68 -8.42
N LEU A 110 6.57 -10.69 -7.55
CA LEU A 110 7.64 -9.86 -7.02
C LEU A 110 7.29 -9.35 -5.63
N ILE A 111 8.28 -9.32 -4.75
CA ILE A 111 8.21 -8.64 -3.45
C ILE A 111 9.22 -7.51 -3.49
N ILE A 112 8.78 -6.30 -3.24
CA ILE A 112 9.63 -5.12 -3.17
C ILE A 112 9.58 -4.53 -1.77
N GLY A 113 10.51 -3.65 -1.45
CA GLY A 113 10.48 -2.94 -0.18
C GLY A 113 11.74 -2.13 0.04
N GLY A 114 11.57 -1.03 0.80
CA GLY A 114 12.67 -0.21 1.26
C GLY A 114 12.77 -0.28 2.78
N PRO A 115 13.41 -1.34 3.35
CA PRO A 115 13.51 -1.47 4.80
C PRO A 115 14.25 -0.28 5.42
N PRO A 116 13.97 0.07 6.69
CA PRO A 116 14.62 1.20 7.35
C PRO A 116 16.14 1.07 7.33
N CYS A 117 16.84 2.10 6.84
CA CYS A 117 18.30 2.10 6.75
C CYS A 117 18.96 1.88 8.11
N GLN A 118 18.35 2.36 9.18
CA GLN A 118 18.85 2.22 10.54
C GLN A 118 18.99 0.77 10.99
N ALA A 119 18.17 -0.13 10.46
CA ALA A 119 18.23 -1.56 10.80
C ALA A 119 19.38 -2.29 10.10
N TYR A 120 19.91 -1.72 9.01
CA TYR A 120 20.88 -2.39 8.13
C TYR A 120 22.17 -1.60 7.92
N SER A 121 22.26 -0.37 8.45
CA SER A 121 23.48 0.45 8.40
C SER A 121 24.40 0.11 9.57
N LEU A 122 25.67 0.57 9.50
CA LEU A 122 26.62 0.42 10.60
C LEU A 122 26.10 1.09 11.87
N ALA A 123 25.44 2.25 11.74
CA ALA A 123 24.85 2.96 12.86
C ALA A 123 23.69 2.14 13.48
N GLY A 124 22.87 1.50 12.66
CA GLY A 124 21.82 0.61 13.12
C GLY A 124 22.34 -0.64 13.81
N LEU A 125 23.40 -1.23 13.26
CA LEU A 125 24.02 -2.43 13.84
C LEU A 125 24.62 -2.16 15.23
N SER A 126 25.09 -0.93 15.48
CA SER A 126 25.64 -0.56 16.79
C SER A 126 24.59 -0.52 17.89
N LEU A 127 23.30 -0.52 17.55
CA LEU A 127 22.19 -0.52 18.50
C LEU A 127 21.70 -1.95 18.84
N ILE A 128 22.18 -2.91 18.13
CA ILE A 128 21.87 -4.31 18.35
C ILE A 128 22.87 -4.95 19.32
#